data_e0da2d1b4b79a43aa189114470f47e30
#
_entry.id   e0da2d1b4b79a43aa189114470f47e30
#
_cell.length_a   1.000
_cell.length_b   1.000
_cell.length_c   1.000
_cell.angle_alpha   90.00
_cell.angle_beta   90.00
_cell.angle_gamma   90.00
#
_symmetry.space_group_name_H-M   'P 1'
#
loop_
_entity.id
_entity.type
_entity.pdbx_description
1 polymer ?
#
loop_
_entity_poly.entity_id
_entity_poly.type
_entity_poly.pdbx_seq_one_letter_code
_entity_poly.pdbx_strand_id
1 'polypeptide(L)'
;LTICERCFKIKNYSEYTYVTSNKDNLNNIISQIKKNDLIIYTVSLLSLNNIENIIKKFPTNNIILVLTKKDILPKSVKDKKIIDYIKNKNIKTTHIEIISSLKNYNIDKLFKTIEDCKSNGNIYFIGNTNAGKSTLINKLLNNQGSSNNPITCSLFPNTTLDKIEIKLGNKTFYDTPGLIEENNVTNYLDSQTIKKINIKKEIKPKTRKVSQNKSFIIDNLLRIDYLSNIENSLTFYMNNNLKLESVSLKNPRLTTLPSTTINLEAKKDIVIDDFLFIKITKPCKIKIYSNFNKAIYERDNLIWKI
;
A
#
# COMPACT_ATOMS: atom_id res chain seq x y z
N LEU A 1 11.39 -20.12 19.29
CA LEU A 1 10.96 -18.90 18.55
C LEU A 1 9.54 -18.58 18.98
N THR A 2 9.36 -17.71 19.99
CA THR A 2 8.05 -17.21 20.41
C THR A 2 7.56 -16.19 19.36
N ILE A 3 6.66 -16.64 18.53
CA ILE A 3 5.93 -15.75 17.60
C ILE A 3 4.93 -14.97 18.47
N CYS A 4 4.85 -13.65 18.32
CA CYS A 4 3.85 -12.86 19.05
C CYS A 4 2.43 -13.36 18.70
N GLU A 5 1.49 -13.23 19.65
CA GLU A 5 0.11 -13.72 19.51
C GLU A 5 -0.55 -13.21 18.21
N ARG A 6 -0.29 -11.95 17.82
CA ARG A 6 -0.75 -11.33 16.59
C ARG A 6 -0.17 -12.02 15.34
N CYS A 7 1.16 -12.24 15.33
CA CYS A 7 1.81 -12.96 14.23
C CYS A 7 1.41 -14.43 14.19
N PHE A 8 1.17 -15.04 15.36
CA PHE A 8 0.66 -16.39 15.48
C PHE A 8 -0.76 -16.52 14.95
N LYS A 9 -1.66 -15.58 15.29
CA LYS A 9 -3.05 -15.55 14.79
C LYS A 9 -3.09 -15.31 13.28
N ILE A 10 -2.27 -14.38 12.75
CA ILE A 10 -2.16 -14.13 11.31
C ILE A 10 -1.65 -15.38 10.56
N LYS A 11 -0.64 -16.07 11.12
CA LYS A 11 -0.01 -17.23 10.49
C LYS A 11 -0.90 -18.47 10.49
N ASN A 12 -1.58 -18.75 11.61
CA ASN A 12 -2.29 -20.01 11.83
C ASN A 12 -3.79 -19.94 11.59
N TYR A 13 -4.41 -18.78 11.79
CA TYR A 13 -5.88 -18.63 11.70
C TYR A 13 -6.33 -17.67 10.62
N SER A 14 -5.40 -16.98 9.92
CA SER A 14 -5.73 -15.92 8.94
C SER A 14 -6.67 -14.86 9.52
N GLU A 15 -6.73 -14.74 10.83
CA GLU A 15 -7.53 -13.74 11.51
C GLU A 15 -6.81 -12.40 11.51
N TYR A 16 -7.30 -11.49 10.68
CA TYR A 16 -6.92 -10.09 10.74
C TYR A 16 -7.72 -9.43 11.86
N THR A 17 -7.20 -9.44 13.08
CA THR A 17 -7.71 -8.59 14.14
C THR A 17 -7.29 -7.15 13.81
N TYR A 18 -8.23 -6.34 13.38
CA TYR A 18 -8.03 -4.90 13.24
C TYR A 18 -7.87 -4.31 14.64
N VAL A 19 -6.64 -3.95 15.00
CA VAL A 19 -6.46 -3.02 16.10
C VAL A 19 -6.83 -1.65 15.57
N THR A 20 -7.95 -1.11 16.02
CA THR A 20 -8.31 0.30 15.81
C THR A 20 -7.27 1.15 16.51
N SER A 21 -6.21 1.53 15.79
CA SER A 21 -5.29 2.53 16.29
C SER A 21 -5.99 3.88 16.15
N ASN A 22 -6.31 4.50 17.26
CA ASN A 22 -6.81 5.88 17.31
C ASN A 22 -5.77 6.81 16.66
N LYS A 23 -6.21 7.96 16.11
CA LYS A 23 -5.32 9.03 15.60
C LYS A 23 -4.25 9.43 16.63
N ASP A 24 -4.54 9.26 17.89
CA ASP A 24 -3.64 9.48 19.03
C ASP A 24 -2.39 8.61 18.99
N ASN A 25 -2.46 7.39 18.45
CA ASN A 25 -1.31 6.48 18.41
C ASN A 25 -0.18 6.97 17.50
N LEU A 26 -0.51 7.59 16.35
CA LEU A 26 0.52 8.13 15.47
C LEU A 26 1.25 9.32 16.12
N ASN A 27 0.52 10.23 16.75
CA ASN A 27 1.11 11.39 17.43
C ASN A 27 1.99 10.93 18.60
N ASN A 28 1.56 9.92 19.33
CA ASN A 28 2.34 9.30 20.41
C ASN A 28 3.62 8.61 19.89
N ILE A 29 3.57 7.95 18.72
CA ILE A 29 4.77 7.39 18.08
C ILE A 29 5.72 8.52 17.67
N ILE A 30 5.20 9.55 17.00
CA ILE A 30 6.00 10.70 16.54
C ILE A 30 6.71 11.37 17.71
N SER A 31 6.06 11.56 18.86
CA SER A 31 6.65 12.20 20.05
C SER A 31 7.82 11.43 20.65
N GLN A 32 7.94 10.14 20.38
CA GLN A 32 9.03 9.28 20.88
C GLN A 32 10.23 9.19 19.92
N ILE A 33 10.05 9.59 18.65
CA ILE A 33 11.09 9.51 17.62
C ILE A 33 12.03 10.73 17.79
N LYS A 34 13.31 10.44 17.99
CA LYS A 34 14.35 11.45 18.13
C LYS A 34 14.94 11.82 16.78
N LYS A 35 15.55 13.00 16.68
CA LYS A 35 16.17 13.52 15.45
C LYS A 35 17.16 12.55 14.78
N ASN A 36 17.89 11.78 15.57
CA ASN A 36 18.91 10.84 15.07
C ASN A 36 18.35 9.45 14.75
N ASP A 37 17.05 9.21 14.96
CA ASP A 37 16.42 7.94 14.62
C ASP A 37 16.20 7.84 13.12
N LEU A 38 16.31 6.62 12.59
CA LEU A 38 16.05 6.29 11.20
C LEU A 38 14.60 5.82 11.06
N ILE A 39 13.91 6.34 10.07
CA ILE A 39 12.54 5.92 9.74
C ILE A 39 12.56 5.07 8.48
N ILE A 40 12.01 3.87 8.58
CA ILE A 40 11.69 3.01 7.44
C ILE A 40 10.20 3.12 7.20
N TYR A 41 9.83 3.93 6.22
CA TYR A 41 8.43 4.14 5.87
C TYR A 41 8.01 3.19 4.77
N THR A 42 7.15 2.21 5.10
CA THR A 42 6.66 1.18 4.18
C THR A 42 5.34 1.59 3.55
N VAL A 43 5.27 1.54 2.21
CA VAL A 43 4.09 1.88 1.41
C VAL A 43 3.86 0.80 0.35
N SER A 44 2.63 0.35 0.20
CA SER A 44 2.24 -0.58 -0.88
C SER A 44 2.24 0.12 -2.23
N LEU A 45 2.75 -0.51 -3.29
CA LEU A 45 2.67 0.00 -4.66
C LEU A 45 1.24 0.10 -5.20
N LEU A 46 0.26 -0.52 -4.55
CA LEU A 46 -1.16 -0.31 -4.85
C LEU A 46 -1.69 1.01 -4.28
N SER A 47 -1.13 1.46 -3.15
CA SER A 47 -1.64 2.56 -2.34
C SER A 47 -0.53 3.58 -2.11
N LEU A 48 -0.29 4.46 -3.08
CA LEU A 48 0.73 5.51 -3.03
C LEU A 48 0.16 6.86 -2.56
N ASN A 49 -0.90 6.82 -1.76
CA ASN A 49 -1.54 8.00 -1.21
C ASN A 49 -0.80 8.52 0.03
N ASN A 50 -0.97 9.81 0.34
CA ASN A 50 -0.53 10.45 1.58
C ASN A 50 0.96 10.33 1.95
N ILE A 51 1.83 9.83 1.06
CA ILE A 51 3.26 9.66 1.35
C ILE A 51 3.88 10.97 1.84
N GLU A 52 3.62 12.06 1.14
CA GLU A 52 4.15 13.39 1.46
C GLU A 52 3.68 13.87 2.84
N ASN A 53 2.40 13.70 3.16
CA ASN A 53 1.82 14.13 4.42
C ASN A 53 2.39 13.39 5.63
N ILE A 54 2.70 12.10 5.46
CA ILE A 54 3.35 11.31 6.52
C ILE A 54 4.81 11.74 6.67
N ILE A 55 5.54 11.91 5.57
CA ILE A 55 6.96 12.29 5.60
C ILE A 55 7.15 13.68 6.21
N LYS A 56 6.26 14.64 5.94
CA LYS A 56 6.29 15.98 6.56
C LYS A 56 6.22 15.96 8.09
N LYS A 57 5.71 14.89 8.69
CA LYS A 57 5.69 14.75 10.16
C LYS A 57 7.07 14.45 10.76
N PHE A 58 8.06 14.13 9.93
CA PHE A 58 9.43 13.79 10.31
C PHE A 58 10.45 14.70 9.60
N PRO A 59 10.42 16.01 9.83
CA PRO A 59 11.16 16.98 9.01
C PRO A 59 12.69 16.87 9.16
N THR A 60 13.16 16.31 10.26
CA THR A 60 14.60 16.24 10.62
C THR A 60 15.19 14.85 10.55
N ASN A 61 14.36 13.81 10.36
CA ASN A 61 14.81 12.44 10.36
C ASN A 61 15.31 12.00 8.99
N ASN A 62 16.25 11.04 9.00
CA ASN A 62 16.54 10.26 7.80
C ASN A 62 15.39 9.28 7.53
N ILE A 63 14.91 9.25 6.28
CA ILE A 63 13.79 8.42 5.88
C ILE A 63 14.18 7.56 4.70
N ILE A 64 14.06 6.23 4.85
CA ILE A 64 14.08 5.28 3.75
C ILE A 64 12.62 4.99 3.39
N LEU A 65 12.19 5.43 2.21
CA LEU A 65 10.88 5.08 1.66
C LEU A 65 10.96 3.70 1.02
N VAL A 66 10.24 2.74 1.59
CA VAL A 66 10.21 1.34 1.12
C VAL A 66 8.90 1.06 0.42
N LEU A 67 8.96 0.93 -0.91
CA LEU A 67 7.82 0.58 -1.75
C LEU A 67 7.71 -0.94 -1.85
N THR A 68 6.68 -1.50 -1.25
CA THR A 68 6.48 -2.94 -1.09
C THR A 68 5.59 -3.54 -2.17
N LYS A 69 5.48 -4.87 -2.18
CA LYS A 69 4.61 -5.64 -3.08
C LYS A 69 4.98 -5.49 -4.57
N LYS A 70 6.27 -5.37 -4.90
CA LYS A 70 6.73 -5.31 -6.31
C LYS A 70 6.27 -6.51 -7.12
N ASP A 71 6.14 -7.67 -6.49
CA ASP A 71 5.73 -8.96 -7.08
C ASP A 71 4.31 -8.97 -7.65
N ILE A 72 3.44 -8.05 -7.21
CA ILE A 72 2.06 -7.97 -7.74
C ILE A 72 1.95 -7.11 -8.99
N LEU A 73 2.90 -6.22 -9.25
CA LEU A 73 2.91 -5.44 -10.49
C LEU A 73 3.39 -6.28 -11.66
N PRO A 74 2.90 -6.01 -12.89
CA PRO A 74 3.39 -6.67 -14.09
C PRO A 74 4.93 -6.56 -14.21
N LYS A 75 5.61 -7.62 -14.60
CA LYS A 75 7.08 -7.66 -14.77
C LYS A 75 7.61 -6.59 -15.71
N SER A 76 6.79 -6.12 -16.65
CA SER A 76 7.13 -5.02 -17.57
C SER A 76 7.33 -3.67 -16.87
N VAL A 77 6.86 -3.52 -15.62
CA VAL A 77 7.02 -2.28 -14.85
C VAL A 77 8.42 -2.22 -14.27
N LYS A 78 9.26 -1.35 -14.81
CA LYS A 78 10.65 -1.16 -14.36
C LYS A 78 10.70 -0.31 -13.10
N ASP A 79 11.62 -0.64 -12.18
CA ASP A 79 11.81 0.10 -10.92
C ASP A 79 12.14 1.57 -11.15
N LYS A 80 12.96 1.86 -12.17
CA LYS A 80 13.28 3.24 -12.55
C LYS A 80 12.03 4.10 -12.72
N LYS A 81 11.00 3.59 -13.39
CA LYS A 81 9.73 4.36 -13.61
C LYS A 81 9.01 4.67 -12.30
N ILE A 82 9.02 3.72 -11.37
CA ILE A 82 8.41 3.91 -10.04
C ILE A 82 9.22 4.94 -9.23
N ILE A 83 10.54 4.84 -9.27
CA ILE A 83 11.44 5.80 -8.60
C ILE A 83 11.24 7.20 -9.16
N ASP A 84 11.22 7.34 -10.49
CA ASP A 84 11.01 8.63 -11.17
C ASP A 84 9.63 9.21 -10.81
N TYR A 85 8.59 8.36 -10.75
CA TYR A 85 7.26 8.76 -10.31
C TYR A 85 7.27 9.38 -8.90
N ILE A 86 7.99 8.76 -7.95
CA ILE A 86 8.10 9.27 -6.57
C ILE A 86 8.95 10.54 -6.51
N LYS A 87 10.07 10.58 -7.24
CA LYS A 87 10.96 11.76 -7.28
C LYS A 87 10.25 13.00 -7.84
N ASN A 88 9.41 12.84 -8.86
CA ASN A 88 8.64 13.94 -9.46
C ASN A 88 7.61 14.55 -8.48
N LYS A 89 7.30 13.89 -7.37
CA LYS A 89 6.46 14.44 -6.30
C LYS A 89 7.21 15.30 -5.30
N ASN A 90 8.54 15.50 -5.49
CA ASN A 90 9.40 16.28 -4.59
C ASN A 90 9.34 15.84 -3.11
N ILE A 91 9.15 14.54 -2.88
CA ILE A 91 9.07 13.97 -1.54
C ILE A 91 10.48 13.91 -0.94
N LYS A 92 10.68 14.52 0.22
CA LYS A 92 11.96 14.55 0.92
C LYS A 92 12.25 13.19 1.56
N THR A 93 13.06 12.36 0.90
CA THR A 93 13.51 11.07 1.43
C THR A 93 15.02 10.93 1.26
N THR A 94 15.66 10.17 2.15
CA THR A 94 17.10 9.86 2.02
C THR A 94 17.31 8.81 0.95
N HIS A 95 16.51 7.76 0.96
CA HIS A 95 16.54 6.67 -0.01
C HIS A 95 15.14 6.22 -0.42
N ILE A 96 15.03 5.63 -1.62
CA ILE A 96 13.82 4.97 -2.11
C ILE A 96 14.20 3.55 -2.51
N GLU A 97 13.62 2.56 -1.83
CA GLU A 97 13.82 1.15 -2.13
C GLU A 97 12.53 0.48 -2.55
N ILE A 98 12.61 -0.33 -3.61
CA ILE A 98 11.46 -1.10 -4.13
C ILE A 98 11.73 -2.57 -3.86
N ILE A 99 10.80 -3.21 -3.14
CA ILE A 99 11.00 -4.58 -2.66
C ILE A 99 9.80 -5.49 -2.89
N SER A 100 10.07 -6.79 -2.83
CA SER A 100 9.07 -7.82 -2.54
C SER A 100 9.58 -8.75 -1.44
N SER A 101 8.97 -8.71 -0.28
CA SER A 101 9.29 -9.62 0.81
C SER A 101 8.94 -11.08 0.46
N LEU A 102 7.87 -11.30 -0.32
CA LEU A 102 7.45 -12.65 -0.74
C LEU A 102 8.42 -13.28 -1.74
N LYS A 103 9.01 -12.49 -2.64
CA LYS A 103 9.94 -12.95 -3.67
C LYS A 103 11.40 -12.71 -3.33
N ASN A 104 11.70 -12.26 -2.14
CA ASN A 104 13.06 -11.89 -1.71
C ASN A 104 13.74 -10.86 -2.64
N TYR A 105 12.93 -9.99 -3.27
CA TYR A 105 13.44 -9.02 -4.23
C TYR A 105 13.95 -7.78 -3.51
N ASN A 106 15.21 -7.42 -3.75
CA ASN A 106 15.91 -6.26 -3.16
C ASN A 106 15.94 -6.21 -1.62
N ILE A 107 15.72 -7.32 -0.93
CA ILE A 107 15.75 -7.35 0.55
C ILE A 107 17.17 -7.12 1.07
N ASP A 108 18.18 -7.78 0.48
CA ASP A 108 19.58 -7.62 0.87
C ASP A 108 20.08 -6.20 0.55
N LYS A 109 19.62 -5.62 -0.56
CA LYS A 109 19.89 -4.23 -0.92
C LYS A 109 19.32 -3.26 0.12
N LEU A 110 18.06 -3.45 0.53
CA LEU A 110 17.44 -2.65 1.58
C LEU A 110 18.23 -2.76 2.88
N PHE A 111 18.63 -3.97 3.24
CA PHE A 111 19.43 -4.20 4.45
C PHE A 111 20.74 -3.39 4.41
N LYS A 112 21.47 -3.48 3.31
CA LYS A 112 22.69 -2.68 3.09
C LYS A 112 22.40 -1.18 3.17
N THR A 113 21.32 -0.70 2.56
CA THR A 113 20.91 0.71 2.65
C THR A 113 20.66 1.15 4.11
N ILE A 114 20.05 0.27 4.93
CA ILE A 114 19.85 0.52 6.37
C ILE A 114 21.18 0.56 7.13
N GLU A 115 22.14 -0.31 6.78
CA GLU A 115 23.47 -0.31 7.39
C GLU A 115 24.29 0.92 7.01
N ASP A 116 24.25 1.32 5.74
CA ASP A 116 24.97 2.47 5.20
C ASP A 116 24.41 3.81 5.74
N CYS A 117 23.13 3.84 6.14
CA CYS A 117 22.58 4.97 6.86
C CYS A 117 23.22 5.04 8.27
N LYS A 118 24.23 5.93 8.42
CA LYS A 118 24.97 6.15 9.67
C LYS A 118 24.07 6.82 10.74
N SER A 119 22.98 6.17 11.09
CA SER A 119 22.14 6.58 12.21
C SER A 119 22.64 5.90 13.47
N ASN A 120 23.04 6.70 14.47
CA ASN A 120 23.37 6.20 15.81
C ASN A 120 22.12 6.03 16.69
N GLY A 121 20.93 6.28 16.14
CA GLY A 121 19.65 6.18 16.81
C GLY A 121 18.94 4.84 16.56
N ASN A 122 17.75 4.78 17.06
CA ASN A 122 16.84 3.64 16.83
C ASN A 122 16.28 3.64 15.42
N ILE A 123 15.75 2.49 14.99
CA ILE A 123 15.14 2.33 13.67
C ILE A 123 13.65 2.05 13.86
N TYR A 124 12.80 2.90 13.29
CA TYR A 124 11.36 2.78 13.40
C TYR A 124 10.76 2.35 12.07
N PHE A 125 10.02 1.23 12.08
CA PHE A 125 9.20 0.82 10.96
C PHE A 125 7.81 1.44 11.08
N ILE A 126 7.49 2.32 10.14
CA ILE A 126 6.20 3.00 10.03
C ILE A 126 5.55 2.59 8.71
N GLY A 127 4.25 2.48 8.67
CA GLY A 127 3.55 2.19 7.43
C GLY A 127 2.07 1.95 7.65
N ASN A 128 1.31 2.08 6.57
CA ASN A 128 -0.13 1.85 6.61
C ASN A 128 -0.46 0.38 6.89
N THR A 129 -1.65 0.13 7.39
CA THR A 129 -2.18 -1.22 7.48
C THR A 129 -2.10 -1.87 6.09
N ASN A 130 -1.72 -3.14 6.01
CA ASN A 130 -1.50 -3.88 4.76
C ASN A 130 -0.34 -3.40 3.86
N ALA A 131 0.45 -2.41 4.26
CA ALA A 131 1.65 -2.00 3.51
C ALA A 131 2.75 -3.07 3.43
N GLY A 132 2.60 -4.21 4.10
CA GLY A 132 3.60 -5.28 4.11
C GLY A 132 4.71 -5.09 5.15
N LYS A 133 4.53 -4.19 6.11
CA LYS A 133 5.51 -3.88 7.17
C LYS A 133 5.92 -5.12 7.98
N SER A 134 4.98 -5.84 8.58
CA SER A 134 5.27 -7.04 9.37
C SER A 134 5.87 -8.18 8.53
N THR A 135 5.46 -8.31 7.26
CA THR A 135 6.06 -9.27 6.33
C THR A 135 7.53 -8.93 6.04
N LEU A 136 7.84 -7.63 5.87
CA LEU A 136 9.21 -7.16 5.69
C LEU A 136 10.07 -7.43 6.93
N ILE A 137 9.57 -7.07 8.11
CA ILE A 137 10.29 -7.28 9.38
C ILE A 137 10.58 -8.77 9.56
N ASN A 138 9.58 -9.64 9.41
CA ASN A 138 9.79 -11.09 9.50
C ASN A 138 10.82 -11.59 8.48
N LYS A 139 10.85 -11.00 7.28
CA LYS A 139 11.82 -11.38 6.26
C LYS A 139 13.25 -10.95 6.64
N LEU A 140 13.41 -9.74 7.16
CA LEU A 140 14.70 -9.25 7.65
C LEU A 140 15.21 -10.12 8.82
N LEU A 141 14.34 -10.49 9.75
CA LEU A 141 14.68 -11.36 10.88
C LEU A 141 15.11 -12.77 10.41
N ASN A 142 14.38 -13.36 9.46
CA ASN A 142 14.70 -14.70 8.97
C ASN A 142 16.00 -14.75 8.18
N ASN A 143 16.31 -13.71 7.39
CA ASN A 143 17.58 -13.64 6.63
C ASN A 143 18.80 -13.50 7.56
N GLN A 144 18.62 -12.90 8.74
CA GLN A 144 19.71 -12.70 9.73
C GLN A 144 19.81 -13.85 10.74
N GLY A 145 18.74 -14.61 10.96
CA GLY A 145 18.75 -15.78 11.86
C GLY A 145 19.68 -16.92 11.42
N SER A 146 20.23 -16.84 10.20
CA SER A 146 21.31 -17.72 9.70
C SER A 146 22.70 -17.27 10.16
N SER A 147 22.85 -16.07 10.71
CA SER A 147 24.09 -15.56 11.30
C SER A 147 24.04 -15.73 12.83
N ASN A 148 25.18 -16.05 13.46
CA ASN A 148 25.36 -16.33 14.89
C ASN A 148 24.96 -15.20 15.87
N ASN A 149 24.15 -14.23 15.44
CA ASN A 149 23.69 -13.12 16.26
C ASN A 149 22.36 -13.47 16.92
N PRO A 150 22.27 -13.43 18.27
CA PRO A 150 21.03 -13.70 18.98
C PRO A 150 20.00 -12.62 18.66
N ILE A 151 18.85 -13.02 18.15
CA ILE A 151 17.69 -12.14 17.94
C ILE A 151 16.86 -12.18 19.23
N THR A 152 16.74 -11.06 19.92
CA THR A 152 15.82 -10.92 21.05
C THR A 152 14.64 -10.03 20.67
N CYS A 153 13.44 -10.57 20.80
CA CYS A 153 12.20 -9.81 20.67
C CYS A 153 11.60 -9.63 22.05
N SER A 154 11.39 -8.40 22.48
CA SER A 154 10.69 -8.13 23.73
C SER A 154 9.41 -7.34 23.45
N LEU A 155 8.32 -7.85 24.01
CA LEU A 155 7.06 -7.12 24.16
C LEU A 155 7.16 -6.34 25.46
N PHE A 156 7.12 -5.01 25.41
CA PHE A 156 6.99 -4.21 26.61
C PHE A 156 5.49 -4.04 26.95
N PRO A 157 4.97 -4.77 27.97
CA PRO A 157 3.53 -4.76 28.26
C PRO A 157 3.02 -3.47 28.92
N ASN A 158 3.87 -2.50 29.25
CA ASN A 158 3.49 -1.33 30.05
C ASN A 158 3.74 0.03 29.38
N THR A 159 3.98 0.07 28.08
CA THR A 159 3.98 1.35 27.37
C THR A 159 2.64 1.48 26.63
N THR A 160 2.05 2.66 26.65
CA THR A 160 0.78 3.04 25.97
C THR A 160 0.78 2.83 24.45
N LEU A 161 1.81 2.19 23.94
CA LEU A 161 2.03 1.87 22.53
C LEU A 161 2.40 0.41 22.38
N ASP A 162 1.64 -0.32 21.58
CA ASP A 162 1.90 -1.71 21.18
C ASP A 162 3.11 -1.83 20.24
N LYS A 163 4.24 -1.22 20.57
CA LYS A 163 5.46 -1.33 19.77
C LYS A 163 6.25 -2.57 20.18
N ILE A 164 6.75 -3.28 19.18
CA ILE A 164 7.61 -4.45 19.38
C ILE A 164 9.06 -3.99 19.20
N GLU A 165 9.87 -4.16 20.24
CA GLU A 165 11.31 -3.94 20.17
C GLU A 165 11.99 -5.21 19.66
N ILE A 166 12.87 -5.06 18.68
CA ILE A 166 13.65 -6.13 18.07
C ILE A 166 15.11 -5.70 18.10
N LYS A 167 15.94 -6.45 18.81
CA LYS A 167 17.39 -6.24 18.81
C LYS A 167 18.07 -7.15 17.83
N LEU A 168 18.87 -6.58 16.94
CA LEU A 168 19.64 -7.27 15.93
C LEU A 168 21.06 -6.70 15.90
N GLY A 169 22.03 -7.45 16.47
CA GLY A 169 23.37 -6.92 16.69
C GLY A 169 23.33 -5.66 17.57
N ASN A 170 23.98 -4.62 17.12
CA ASN A 170 24.03 -3.32 17.83
C ASN A 170 22.88 -2.37 17.49
N LYS A 171 21.90 -2.79 16.68
CA LYS A 171 20.77 -1.97 16.25
C LYS A 171 19.47 -2.41 16.93
N THR A 172 18.69 -1.42 17.34
CA THR A 172 17.34 -1.62 17.89
C THR A 172 16.30 -1.16 16.85
N PHE A 173 15.41 -2.07 16.49
CA PHE A 173 14.31 -1.84 15.59
C PHE A 173 13.00 -1.79 16.37
N TYR A 174 12.13 -0.88 16.01
CA TYR A 174 10.78 -0.78 16.57
C TYR A 174 9.74 -1.02 15.50
N ASP A 175 8.93 -2.08 15.66
CA ASP A 175 7.71 -2.26 14.87
C ASP A 175 6.60 -1.43 15.50
N THR A 176 6.06 -0.47 14.76
CA THR A 176 4.94 0.35 15.23
C THR A 176 3.62 -0.21 14.73
N PRO A 177 2.48 0.07 15.40
CA PRO A 177 1.16 -0.25 14.87
C PRO A 177 0.98 0.32 13.47
N GLY A 178 0.24 -0.39 12.61
CA GLY A 178 -0.08 0.09 11.27
C GLY A 178 -0.91 1.37 11.34
N LEU A 179 -0.56 2.34 10.50
CA LEU A 179 -1.35 3.55 10.36
C LEU A 179 -2.69 3.20 9.71
N ILE A 180 -3.79 3.57 10.35
CA ILE A 180 -5.12 3.43 9.76
C ILE A 180 -5.44 4.73 9.03
N GLU A 181 -5.54 4.64 7.72
CA GLU A 181 -6.07 5.73 6.90
C GLU A 181 -7.58 5.57 6.75
N GLU A 182 -8.33 6.64 7.00
CA GLU A 182 -9.79 6.65 6.82
C GLU A 182 -10.19 6.28 5.37
N ASN A 183 -9.28 6.53 4.44
CA ASN A 183 -9.47 6.32 3.01
C ASN A 183 -9.14 4.89 2.54
N ASN A 184 -8.80 3.96 3.44
CA ASN A 184 -8.51 2.59 3.04
C ASN A 184 -9.79 1.79 2.81
N VAL A 185 -9.88 1.07 1.70
CA VAL A 185 -11.06 0.26 1.33
C VAL A 185 -11.39 -0.80 2.38
N THR A 186 -10.40 -1.30 3.11
CA THR A 186 -10.58 -2.33 4.13
C THR A 186 -11.45 -1.89 5.30
N ASN A 187 -11.63 -0.57 5.50
CA ASN A 187 -12.51 -0.05 6.54
C ASN A 187 -14.01 -0.20 6.20
N TYR A 188 -14.33 -0.52 4.96
CA TYR A 188 -15.70 -0.56 4.41
C TYR A 188 -16.15 -1.97 4.00
N LEU A 189 -15.28 -2.96 4.10
CA LEU A 189 -15.53 -4.30 3.61
C LEU A 189 -15.40 -5.33 4.74
N ASP A 190 -16.19 -6.41 4.61
CA ASP A 190 -16.06 -7.57 5.49
C ASP A 190 -14.79 -8.38 5.20
N SER A 191 -14.39 -9.24 6.15
CA SER A 191 -13.17 -10.03 6.07
C SER A 191 -13.14 -10.99 4.85
N GLN A 192 -14.29 -11.50 4.39
CA GLN A 192 -14.35 -12.40 3.24
C GLN A 192 -14.08 -11.61 1.95
N THR A 193 -14.72 -10.45 1.82
CA THR A 193 -14.50 -9.54 0.68
C THR A 193 -13.07 -9.03 0.64
N ILE A 194 -12.48 -8.68 1.79
CA ILE A 194 -11.06 -8.28 1.87
C ILE A 194 -10.14 -9.41 1.39
N LYS A 195 -10.38 -10.65 1.81
CA LYS A 195 -9.61 -11.82 1.32
C LYS A 195 -9.73 -11.99 -0.20
N LYS A 196 -10.92 -11.71 -0.77
CA LYS A 196 -11.22 -11.83 -2.19
C LYS A 196 -10.54 -10.77 -3.03
N ILE A 197 -10.52 -9.52 -2.58
CA ILE A 197 -9.88 -8.41 -3.32
C ILE A 197 -8.35 -8.42 -3.19
N ASN A 198 -7.81 -9.04 -2.13
CA ASN A 198 -6.38 -9.05 -1.84
C ASN A 198 -5.58 -9.70 -2.98
N ILE A 199 -4.58 -8.97 -3.48
CA ILE A 199 -3.76 -9.40 -4.61
C ILE A 199 -2.54 -10.17 -4.09
N LYS A 200 -2.46 -11.46 -4.42
CA LYS A 200 -1.39 -12.39 -4.00
C LYS A 200 -0.48 -12.85 -5.15
N LYS A 201 -0.82 -12.52 -6.38
CA LYS A 201 -0.10 -12.93 -7.60
C LYS A 201 0.06 -11.74 -8.53
N GLU A 202 1.02 -11.82 -9.44
CA GLU A 202 1.21 -10.82 -10.50
C GLU A 202 -0.13 -10.51 -11.20
N ILE A 203 -0.46 -9.23 -11.25
CA ILE A 203 -1.66 -8.72 -11.90
C ILE A 203 -1.54 -8.94 -13.41
N LYS A 204 -2.56 -9.54 -14.00
CA LYS A 204 -2.77 -9.60 -15.45
C LYS A 204 -3.73 -8.45 -15.83
N PRO A 205 -3.22 -7.35 -16.42
CA PRO A 205 -4.06 -6.18 -16.72
C PRO A 205 -5.20 -6.53 -17.68
N LYS A 206 -6.41 -6.06 -17.38
CA LYS A 206 -7.58 -6.25 -18.23
C LYS A 206 -7.92 -4.93 -18.94
N THR A 207 -7.58 -4.81 -20.23
CA THR A 207 -7.89 -3.61 -21.02
C THR A 207 -9.25 -3.75 -21.67
N ARG A 208 -10.03 -2.67 -21.65
CA ARG A 208 -11.32 -2.54 -22.31
C ARG A 208 -11.37 -1.24 -23.11
N LYS A 209 -11.72 -1.35 -24.38
CA LYS A 209 -12.15 -0.20 -25.19
C LYS A 209 -13.52 0.22 -24.71
N VAL A 210 -13.70 1.50 -24.53
CA VAL A 210 -14.95 2.10 -24.06
C VAL A 210 -15.36 3.26 -24.94
N SER A 211 -16.65 3.32 -25.21
CA SER A 211 -17.34 4.42 -25.86
C SER A 211 -18.56 4.82 -25.03
N GLN A 212 -19.30 5.79 -25.46
CA GLN A 212 -20.55 6.22 -24.83
C GLN A 212 -21.48 5.04 -24.48
N ASN A 213 -22.28 5.17 -23.41
CA ASN A 213 -23.28 4.19 -22.96
C ASN A 213 -22.73 2.85 -22.42
N LYS A 214 -21.48 2.81 -22.00
CA LYS A 214 -20.87 1.64 -21.38
C LYS A 214 -20.62 1.83 -19.89
N SER A 215 -20.86 0.76 -19.15
CA SER A 215 -20.54 0.64 -17.73
C SER A 215 -19.73 -0.62 -17.47
N PHE A 216 -18.96 -0.60 -16.41
CA PHE A 216 -18.20 -1.76 -15.93
C PHE A 216 -18.63 -2.09 -14.50
N ILE A 217 -18.85 -3.37 -14.24
CA ILE A 217 -19.15 -3.87 -12.90
C ILE A 217 -18.02 -4.81 -12.49
N ILE A 218 -17.45 -4.56 -11.30
CA ILE A 218 -16.39 -5.35 -10.73
C ILE A 218 -16.95 -6.13 -9.55
N ASP A 219 -17.16 -7.41 -9.75
CA ASP A 219 -17.50 -8.43 -8.76
C ASP A 219 -18.68 -8.06 -7.82
N ASN A 220 -19.63 -7.29 -8.31
CA ASN A 220 -20.73 -6.69 -7.54
C ASN A 220 -20.31 -5.76 -6.39
N LEU A 221 -19.05 -5.32 -6.36
CA LEU A 221 -18.52 -4.43 -5.34
C LEU A 221 -18.56 -2.98 -5.77
N LEU A 222 -18.35 -2.72 -7.04
CA LEU A 222 -18.38 -1.38 -7.60
C LEU A 222 -18.84 -1.37 -9.05
N ARG A 223 -19.40 -0.23 -9.46
CA ARG A 223 -19.78 0.08 -10.84
C ARG A 223 -19.10 1.35 -11.29
N ILE A 224 -18.70 1.38 -12.56
CA ILE A 224 -18.08 2.53 -13.21
C ILE A 224 -18.85 2.83 -14.48
N ASP A 225 -19.49 3.97 -14.53
CA ASP A 225 -20.17 4.49 -15.72
C ASP A 225 -19.25 5.41 -16.51
N TYR A 226 -19.09 5.16 -17.79
CA TYR A 226 -18.36 6.02 -18.68
C TYR A 226 -19.31 7.07 -19.29
N LEU A 227 -19.09 8.34 -18.98
CA LEU A 227 -20.02 9.44 -19.32
C LEU A 227 -19.54 10.32 -20.46
N SER A 228 -18.39 10.03 -21.08
CA SER A 228 -17.85 10.81 -22.18
C SER A 228 -18.25 10.26 -23.55
N ASN A 229 -18.33 11.12 -24.54
CA ASN A 229 -18.70 10.77 -25.92
C ASN A 229 -17.51 10.32 -26.78
N ILE A 230 -16.28 10.39 -26.24
CA ILE A 230 -15.05 10.00 -26.95
C ILE A 230 -14.69 8.56 -26.66
N GLU A 231 -14.15 7.87 -27.65
CA GLU A 231 -13.57 6.55 -27.42
C GLU A 231 -12.31 6.62 -26.58
N ASN A 232 -12.19 5.72 -25.61
CA ASN A 232 -11.08 5.62 -24.68
C ASN A 232 -10.66 4.16 -24.45
N SER A 233 -9.60 3.98 -23.69
CA SER A 233 -9.12 2.68 -23.25
C SER A 233 -8.90 2.72 -21.74
N LEU A 234 -9.62 1.86 -21.02
CA LEU A 234 -9.48 1.68 -19.59
C LEU A 234 -8.72 0.37 -19.32
N THR A 235 -7.63 0.43 -18.57
CA THR A 235 -6.88 -0.76 -18.20
C THR A 235 -6.99 -0.96 -16.69
N PHE A 236 -7.61 -2.06 -16.29
CA PHE A 236 -7.88 -2.43 -14.91
C PHE A 236 -6.73 -3.28 -14.36
N TYR A 237 -6.15 -2.83 -13.26
CA TYR A 237 -5.14 -3.53 -12.48
C TYR A 237 -5.77 -3.94 -11.15
N MET A 238 -6.19 -5.20 -11.05
CA MET A 238 -6.92 -5.75 -9.91
C MET A 238 -6.60 -7.22 -9.71
N ASN A 239 -7.11 -7.83 -8.63
CA ASN A 239 -6.99 -9.27 -8.44
C ASN A 239 -7.54 -10.02 -9.66
N ASN A 240 -6.76 -10.98 -10.17
CA ASN A 240 -7.08 -11.71 -11.39
C ASN A 240 -8.39 -12.52 -11.31
N ASN A 241 -8.78 -12.91 -10.10
CA ASN A 241 -9.98 -13.72 -9.84
C ASN A 241 -11.27 -12.91 -9.82
N LEU A 242 -11.17 -11.57 -9.77
CA LEU A 242 -12.35 -10.70 -9.80
C LEU A 242 -12.96 -10.66 -11.19
N LYS A 243 -14.30 -10.75 -11.24
CA LYS A 243 -15.05 -10.64 -12.48
C LYS A 243 -15.14 -9.17 -12.91
N LEU A 244 -14.82 -8.91 -14.17
CA LEU A 244 -15.01 -7.59 -14.81
C LEU A 244 -16.06 -7.76 -15.91
N GLU A 245 -17.25 -7.22 -15.70
CA GLU A 245 -18.36 -7.26 -16.62
C GLU A 245 -18.52 -5.91 -17.33
N SER A 246 -18.78 -5.93 -18.63
CA SER A 246 -19.19 -4.76 -19.38
C SER A 246 -20.71 -4.83 -19.61
N VAL A 247 -21.41 -3.78 -19.20
CA VAL A 247 -22.87 -3.70 -19.31
C VAL A 247 -23.28 -2.40 -19.96
N SER A 248 -24.54 -2.29 -20.39
CA SER A 248 -25.11 -1.01 -20.85
C SER A 248 -25.22 -0.03 -19.68
N LEU A 249 -25.09 1.26 -19.97
CA LEU A 249 -25.34 2.33 -19.00
C LEU A 249 -26.75 2.24 -18.39
N LYS A 250 -27.74 1.76 -19.15
CA LYS A 250 -29.12 1.56 -18.70
C LYS A 250 -29.32 0.39 -17.74
N ASN A 251 -28.32 -0.50 -17.56
CA ASN A 251 -28.40 -1.59 -16.60
C ASN A 251 -28.53 -1.03 -15.19
N PRO A 252 -29.53 -1.42 -14.37
CA PRO A 252 -29.80 -0.82 -13.07
C PRO A 252 -28.89 -1.34 -11.93
N ARG A 253 -28.06 -2.35 -12.19
CA ARG A 253 -27.26 -3.03 -11.17
C ARG A 253 -26.27 -2.08 -10.51
N LEU A 254 -26.29 -1.98 -9.17
CA LEU A 254 -25.47 -1.12 -8.32
C LEU A 254 -25.70 0.41 -8.46
N THR A 255 -26.71 0.85 -9.20
CA THR A 255 -26.98 2.31 -9.35
C THR A 255 -27.56 2.95 -8.10
N THR A 256 -28.01 2.18 -7.12
CA THR A 256 -28.52 2.63 -5.82
C THR A 256 -27.40 2.91 -4.81
N LEU A 257 -26.16 2.47 -5.09
CA LEU A 257 -25.03 2.76 -4.22
C LEU A 257 -24.65 4.25 -4.24
N PRO A 258 -24.05 4.76 -3.15
CA PRO A 258 -23.43 6.08 -3.16
C PRO A 258 -22.49 6.26 -4.34
N SER A 259 -22.43 7.44 -4.92
CA SER A 259 -21.65 7.66 -6.13
C SER A 259 -20.80 8.92 -6.09
N THR A 260 -19.67 8.87 -6.79
CA THR A 260 -18.76 10.00 -7.02
C THR A 260 -18.55 10.18 -8.53
N THR A 261 -18.66 11.41 -9.01
CA THR A 261 -18.36 11.77 -10.41
C THR A 261 -16.99 12.44 -10.47
N ILE A 262 -16.16 11.97 -11.39
CA ILE A 262 -14.76 12.42 -11.53
C ILE A 262 -14.55 12.86 -12.99
N ASN A 263 -14.00 14.05 -13.18
CA ASN A 263 -13.51 14.54 -14.46
C ASN A 263 -11.99 14.32 -14.50
N LEU A 264 -11.54 13.40 -15.33
CA LEU A 264 -10.16 12.97 -15.40
C LEU A 264 -9.44 13.62 -16.57
N GLU A 265 -8.26 14.10 -16.31
CA GLU A 265 -7.31 14.49 -17.36
C GLU A 265 -6.67 13.26 -18.01
N ALA A 266 -5.97 13.50 -19.13
CA ALA A 266 -5.17 12.45 -19.74
C ALA A 266 -4.05 11.99 -18.78
N LYS A 267 -3.65 10.73 -18.93
CA LYS A 267 -2.51 10.16 -18.21
C LYS A 267 -2.71 10.05 -16.68
N LYS A 268 -3.95 9.95 -16.23
CA LYS A 268 -4.30 9.71 -14.83
C LYS A 268 -4.69 8.24 -14.58
N ASP A 269 -4.41 7.76 -13.38
CA ASP A 269 -5.01 6.55 -12.82
C ASP A 269 -6.10 6.96 -11.85
N ILE A 270 -7.20 6.23 -11.84
CA ILE A 270 -8.11 6.17 -10.70
C ILE A 270 -7.64 5.03 -9.81
N VAL A 271 -7.47 5.33 -8.55
CA VAL A 271 -7.08 4.35 -7.55
C VAL A 271 -8.22 4.17 -6.55
N ILE A 272 -8.52 2.93 -6.25
CA ILE A 272 -9.33 2.54 -5.09
C ILE A 272 -8.37 1.83 -4.16
N ASP A 273 -8.08 2.49 -3.05
CA ASP A 273 -6.95 2.18 -2.17
C ASP A 273 -6.93 0.71 -1.72
N ASP A 274 -5.77 0.05 -1.87
CA ASP A 274 -5.56 -1.39 -1.61
C ASP A 274 -6.48 -2.37 -2.37
N PHE A 275 -7.29 -1.91 -3.31
CA PHE A 275 -8.20 -2.77 -4.08
C PHE A 275 -7.78 -2.89 -5.55
N LEU A 276 -7.73 -1.76 -6.27
CA LEU A 276 -7.40 -1.73 -7.69
C LEU A 276 -6.96 -0.34 -8.13
N PHE A 277 -6.36 -0.27 -9.32
CA PHE A 277 -6.27 1.00 -10.04
C PHE A 277 -6.61 0.82 -11.51
N ILE A 278 -7.11 1.90 -12.11
CA ILE A 278 -7.55 1.95 -13.49
C ILE A 278 -6.76 3.02 -14.21
N LYS A 279 -5.96 2.58 -15.18
CA LYS A 279 -5.23 3.49 -16.06
C LYS A 279 -6.16 4.04 -17.11
N ILE A 280 -6.15 5.36 -17.27
CA ILE A 280 -6.95 6.10 -18.25
C ILE A 280 -6.02 6.75 -19.27
N THR A 281 -6.40 6.63 -20.54
CA THR A 281 -5.53 7.08 -21.65
C THR A 281 -5.86 8.49 -22.10
N LYS A 282 -7.14 8.82 -22.24
CA LYS A 282 -7.62 10.14 -22.71
C LYS A 282 -8.47 10.80 -21.62
N PRO A 283 -8.61 12.14 -21.63
CA PRO A 283 -9.50 12.81 -20.69
C PRO A 283 -10.91 12.23 -20.77
N CYS A 284 -11.56 12.07 -19.65
CA CYS A 284 -12.93 11.57 -19.62
C CYS A 284 -13.65 11.90 -18.31
N LYS A 285 -14.96 11.82 -18.37
CA LYS A 285 -15.85 11.89 -17.21
C LYS A 285 -16.38 10.49 -16.90
N ILE A 286 -16.25 10.09 -15.67
CA ILE A 286 -16.78 8.82 -15.16
C ILE A 286 -17.58 9.03 -13.88
N LYS A 287 -18.47 8.10 -13.60
CA LYS A 287 -19.19 8.04 -12.33
C LYS A 287 -18.97 6.67 -11.70
N ILE A 288 -18.53 6.65 -10.45
CA ILE A 288 -18.23 5.44 -9.70
C ILE A 288 -19.26 5.29 -8.59
N TYR A 289 -19.86 4.12 -8.50
CA TYR A 289 -20.82 3.74 -7.47
C TYR A 289 -20.18 2.69 -6.55
N SER A 290 -20.06 3.01 -5.27
CA SER A 290 -19.49 2.10 -4.26
C SER A 290 -19.85 2.54 -2.85
N ASN A 291 -19.71 1.63 -1.88
CA ASN A 291 -19.84 1.95 -0.45
C ASN A 291 -18.55 2.54 0.15
N PHE A 292 -17.48 2.65 -0.65
CA PHE A 292 -16.14 3.10 -0.21
C PHE A 292 -15.62 4.30 -1.02
N ASN A 293 -16.48 5.27 -1.30
CA ASN A 293 -16.12 6.44 -2.11
C ASN A 293 -14.94 7.24 -1.53
N LYS A 294 -14.75 7.25 -0.21
CA LYS A 294 -13.60 7.90 0.45
C LYS A 294 -12.25 7.24 0.09
N ALA A 295 -12.27 5.98 -0.34
CA ALA A 295 -11.06 5.27 -0.76
C ALA A 295 -10.66 5.55 -2.23
N ILE A 296 -11.42 6.40 -2.94
CA ILE A 296 -11.20 6.70 -4.37
C ILE A 296 -10.40 8.00 -4.47
N TYR A 297 -9.29 7.94 -5.22
CA TYR A 297 -8.49 9.12 -5.53
C TYR A 297 -7.84 9.02 -6.91
N GLU A 298 -7.33 10.15 -7.38
CA GLU A 298 -6.60 10.25 -8.64
C GLU A 298 -5.10 10.31 -8.39
N ARG A 299 -4.33 9.75 -9.31
CA ARG A 299 -2.87 9.94 -9.36
C ARG A 299 -2.40 9.99 -10.80
N ASP A 300 -1.17 10.46 -11.01
CA ASP A 300 -0.49 10.31 -12.30
C ASP A 300 -0.29 8.83 -12.63
N ASN A 301 -0.33 8.47 -13.90
CA ASN A 301 -0.19 7.08 -14.30
C ASN A 301 1.11 6.48 -13.75
N LEU A 302 0.99 5.44 -12.92
CA LEU A 302 2.14 4.69 -12.40
C LEU A 302 2.79 3.85 -13.51
N ILE A 303 1.98 3.31 -14.42
CA ILE A 303 2.43 2.45 -15.52
C ILE A 303 2.24 3.19 -16.85
N TRP A 304 3.26 3.94 -17.21
CA TRP A 304 3.27 4.72 -18.44
C TRP A 304 4.06 3.99 -19.55
N LYS A 305 3.49 3.88 -20.76
CA LYS A 305 4.30 3.57 -21.94
C LYS A 305 4.94 4.87 -22.42
N ILE A 306 6.26 4.88 -22.52
CA ILE A 306 7.00 5.89 -23.26
C ILE A 306 6.73 5.65 -24.74
#